data_bdc72879b8c7ba2cd878ba47f093b215
#
_entry.id   bdc72879b8c7ba2cd878ba47f093b215
#
_cell.length_a   1.000
_cell.length_b   1.000
_cell.length_c   1.000
_cell.angle_alpha   90.00
_cell.angle_beta   90.00
_cell.angle_gamma   90.00
#
_symmetry.space_group_name_H-M   'P 1'
#
loop_
_entity.id
_entity.type
_entity.pdbx_description
1 polymer ?
#
loop_
_entity_poly.entity_id
_entity_poly.type
_entity_poly.pdbx_seq_one_letter_code
_entity_poly.pdbx_strand_id
1 'polypeptide(L)'
;MYRYFYTILILLAVQVASAQQHEIGIFAGGSNPISDIGRGYYVLPNRPAVGGVYKWNFHERMSVRVQLTGTQLYGNDRQSDIAGKRKRDFSFKTDVTEMMTGVEFHFREYRIEHLIDRPWTPYVFVGIGGFWHDDLYFDNTTAKPLEAENTTRREFDAMLPVALGIKKKITQRLILAGEVGFRYTLTNNVDGNAPTHQGFMFGNLGRSHDWYTMVGASLTYTFWEAPCYCKRR
;
A
#
# COMPACT_ATOMS: atom_id res chain seq x y z
N MET A 1 25.38 16.10 32.01
CA MET A 1 24.98 17.05 30.95
C MET A 1 24.03 16.42 29.95
N TYR A 2 24.31 15.24 29.38
CA TYR A 2 23.43 14.58 28.40
C TYR A 2 22.02 14.19 28.92
N ARG A 3 21.85 13.84 30.19
CA ARG A 3 20.55 13.48 30.79
C ARG A 3 19.55 14.65 30.70
N TYR A 4 19.98 15.88 30.96
CA TYR A 4 19.11 17.06 30.84
C TYR A 4 18.81 17.41 29.39
N PHE A 5 19.73 17.13 28.46
CA PHE A 5 19.51 17.35 27.05
C PHE A 5 18.40 16.41 26.50
N TYR A 6 18.42 15.13 26.85
CA TYR A 6 17.34 14.20 26.48
C TYR A 6 15.99 14.53 27.13
N THR A 7 16.00 14.99 28.38
CA THR A 7 14.75 15.42 29.04
C THR A 7 14.15 16.65 28.39
N ILE A 8 14.95 17.61 28.01
CA ILE A 8 14.52 18.83 27.30
C ILE A 8 14.02 18.45 25.88
N LEU A 9 14.70 17.55 25.20
CA LEU A 9 14.30 17.08 23.88
C LEU A 9 12.94 16.34 23.92
N ILE A 10 12.73 15.50 24.95
CA ILE A 10 11.46 14.81 25.19
C ILE A 10 10.35 15.80 25.55
N LEU A 11 10.61 16.79 26.40
CA LEU A 11 9.65 17.82 26.74
C LEU A 11 9.27 18.69 25.54
N LEU A 12 10.23 19.05 24.66
CA LEU A 12 9.97 19.75 23.41
C LEU A 12 9.15 18.90 22.45
N ALA A 13 9.43 17.63 22.33
CA ALA A 13 8.67 16.70 21.49
C ALA A 13 7.20 16.55 21.94
N VAL A 14 6.94 16.55 23.26
CA VAL A 14 5.58 16.48 23.82
C VAL A 14 4.78 17.76 23.55
N GLN A 15 5.40 18.93 23.53
CA GLN A 15 4.72 20.20 23.25
C GLN A 15 4.28 20.31 21.78
N VAL A 16 5.03 19.73 20.86
CA VAL A 16 4.69 19.74 19.42
C VAL A 16 3.51 18.80 19.12
N ALA A 17 3.27 17.79 19.96
CA ALA A 17 2.20 16.82 19.77
C ALA A 17 0.78 17.39 20.03
N SER A 18 0.65 18.48 20.77
CA SER A 18 -0.65 18.99 21.25
C SER A 18 -1.48 19.75 20.20
N ALA A 19 -0.88 20.15 19.07
CA ALA A 19 -1.59 20.88 18.00
C ALA A 19 -1.85 20.02 16.75
N GLN A 20 -1.53 18.71 16.79
CA GLN A 20 -1.48 17.84 15.62
C GLN A 20 -2.67 16.89 15.59
N GLN A 21 -3.19 16.70 14.40
CA GLN A 21 -4.36 15.87 14.17
C GLN A 21 -3.93 14.48 13.72
N HIS A 22 -4.32 13.47 14.48
CA HIS A 22 -4.00 12.09 14.22
C HIS A 22 -5.23 11.35 13.73
N GLU A 23 -5.07 10.51 12.72
CA GLU A 23 -6.10 9.62 12.20
C GLU A 23 -5.64 8.18 12.35
N ILE A 24 -6.54 7.31 12.80
CA ILE A 24 -6.35 5.87 12.79
C ILE A 24 -7.56 5.23 12.10
N GLY A 25 -7.35 4.18 11.32
CA GLY A 25 -8.44 3.55 10.62
C GLY A 25 -8.07 2.23 9.98
N ILE A 26 -9.00 1.76 9.20
CA ILE A 26 -8.89 0.50 8.46
C ILE A 26 -8.91 0.80 6.95
N PHE A 27 -8.20 -0.04 6.20
CA PHE A 27 -8.24 -0.10 4.75
C PHE A 27 -8.87 -1.43 4.34
N ALA A 28 -9.76 -1.39 3.35
CA ALA A 28 -10.33 -2.56 2.71
C ALA A 28 -10.38 -2.35 1.20
N GLY A 29 -9.97 -3.36 0.45
CA GLY A 29 -9.89 -3.26 -1.00
C GLY A 29 -9.54 -4.58 -1.65
N GLY A 30 -8.87 -4.49 -2.78
CA GLY A 30 -8.33 -5.66 -3.45
C GLY A 30 -7.04 -5.35 -4.21
N SER A 31 -6.28 -6.39 -4.45
CA SER A 31 -4.99 -6.37 -5.13
C SER A 31 -5.06 -7.00 -6.52
N ASN A 32 -4.13 -6.61 -7.39
CA ASN A 32 -3.93 -7.19 -8.71
C ASN A 32 -2.44 -7.14 -9.07
N PRO A 33 -1.79 -8.29 -9.35
CA PRO A 33 -0.42 -8.30 -9.84
C PRO A 33 -0.32 -7.84 -11.29
N ILE A 34 0.78 -7.17 -11.61
CA ILE A 34 1.18 -6.78 -12.96
C ILE A 34 2.53 -7.43 -13.20
N SER A 35 2.52 -8.66 -13.69
CA SER A 35 3.69 -9.51 -13.85
C SER A 35 3.69 -10.25 -15.17
N ASP A 36 4.72 -11.06 -15.40
CA ASP A 36 4.83 -11.89 -16.59
C ASP A 36 3.75 -12.98 -16.68
N ILE A 37 3.10 -13.31 -15.56
CA ILE A 37 2.02 -14.31 -15.48
C ILE A 37 0.69 -13.61 -15.20
N GLY A 38 -0.37 -13.97 -15.97
CA GLY A 38 -1.72 -13.52 -15.72
C GLY A 38 -2.25 -12.48 -16.70
N ARG A 39 -3.27 -11.76 -16.24
CA ARG A 39 -4.05 -10.78 -17.02
C ARG A 39 -3.24 -9.54 -17.35
N GLY A 40 -3.59 -8.86 -18.46
CA GLY A 40 -3.06 -7.54 -18.81
C GLY A 40 -3.78 -6.35 -18.17
N TYR A 41 -4.74 -6.56 -17.27
CA TYR A 41 -5.48 -5.46 -16.62
C TYR A 41 -4.73 -4.90 -15.42
N TYR A 42 -4.53 -3.58 -15.41
CA TYR A 42 -3.74 -2.91 -14.38
C TYR A 42 -4.51 -2.61 -13.08
N VAL A 43 -5.80 -2.38 -13.14
CA VAL A 43 -6.56 -1.78 -12.02
C VAL A 43 -7.66 -2.70 -11.48
N LEU A 44 -7.98 -3.80 -12.15
CA LEU A 44 -9.07 -4.69 -11.75
C LEU A 44 -8.62 -5.66 -10.64
N PRO A 45 -9.03 -5.45 -9.37
CA PRO A 45 -8.60 -6.32 -8.28
C PRO A 45 -9.17 -7.73 -8.43
N ASN A 46 -8.37 -8.73 -8.07
CA ASN A 46 -8.73 -10.14 -8.14
C ASN A 46 -8.64 -10.87 -6.78
N ARG A 47 -8.03 -10.25 -5.78
CA ARG A 47 -7.89 -10.79 -4.42
C ARG A 47 -8.17 -9.70 -3.38
N PRO A 48 -8.76 -10.04 -2.22
CA PRO A 48 -9.03 -9.06 -1.17
C PRO A 48 -7.74 -8.55 -0.52
N ALA A 49 -7.78 -7.29 -0.07
CA ALA A 49 -6.74 -6.65 0.71
C ALA A 49 -7.36 -5.96 1.92
N VAL A 50 -6.76 -6.15 3.09
CA VAL A 50 -7.20 -5.52 4.34
C VAL A 50 -6.01 -5.00 5.12
N GLY A 51 -6.18 -3.89 5.83
CA GLY A 51 -5.07 -3.31 6.58
C GLY A 51 -5.47 -2.24 7.58
N GLY A 52 -4.48 -1.78 8.33
CA GLY A 52 -4.57 -0.64 9.22
C GLY A 52 -3.83 0.56 8.64
N VAL A 53 -4.37 1.74 8.86
CA VAL A 53 -3.78 3.01 8.43
C VAL A 53 -3.72 3.98 9.60
N TYR A 54 -2.58 4.65 9.72
CA TYR A 54 -2.36 5.76 10.62
C TYR A 54 -1.88 6.95 9.82
N LYS A 55 -2.43 8.14 10.11
CA LYS A 55 -2.02 9.40 9.49
C LYS A 55 -1.78 10.47 10.54
N TRP A 56 -0.73 11.22 10.31
CA TRP A 56 -0.38 12.38 11.09
C TRP A 56 -0.49 13.63 10.22
N ASN A 57 -1.53 14.41 10.43
CA ASN A 57 -1.80 15.64 9.68
C ASN A 57 -1.07 16.80 10.35
N PHE A 58 0.12 17.12 9.85
CA PHE A 58 0.95 18.21 10.38
C PHE A 58 0.68 19.52 9.64
N HIS A 59 -0.02 19.48 8.51
CA HIS A 59 -0.39 20.64 7.73
C HIS A 59 -1.73 20.39 7.01
N GLU A 60 -2.48 21.45 6.71
CA GLU A 60 -3.78 21.36 6.00
C GLU A 60 -3.68 20.67 4.63
N ARG A 61 -2.50 20.68 4.01
CA ARG A 61 -2.23 20.09 2.71
C ARG A 61 -1.31 18.87 2.74
N MET A 62 -0.79 18.51 3.91
CA MET A 62 0.20 17.43 3.99
C MET A 62 -0.02 16.58 5.23
N SER A 63 0.10 15.28 5.05
CA SER A 63 0.11 14.30 6.14
C SER A 63 1.18 13.24 5.92
N VAL A 64 1.75 12.75 7.00
CA VAL A 64 2.54 11.51 6.99
C VAL A 64 1.57 10.35 7.20
N ARG A 65 1.70 9.31 6.38
CA ARG A 65 0.89 8.09 6.44
C ARG A 65 1.79 6.90 6.70
N VAL A 66 1.34 6.03 7.61
CA VAL A 66 1.89 4.69 7.83
C VAL A 66 0.75 3.71 7.60
N GLN A 67 1.01 2.65 6.84
CA GLN A 67 0.01 1.63 6.54
C GLN A 67 0.63 0.26 6.60
N LEU A 68 -0.11 -0.68 7.18
CA LEU A 68 0.17 -2.12 7.19
C LEU A 68 -0.99 -2.81 6.49
N THR A 69 -0.72 -3.62 5.46
CA THR A 69 -1.76 -4.28 4.66
C THR A 69 -1.39 -5.73 4.41
N GLY A 70 -2.36 -6.62 4.59
CA GLY A 70 -2.28 -8.02 4.17
C GLY A 70 -3.13 -8.26 2.93
N THR A 71 -2.59 -8.98 1.96
CA THR A 71 -3.27 -9.36 0.73
C THR A 71 -2.68 -10.64 0.16
N GLN A 72 -3.31 -11.14 -0.91
CA GLN A 72 -2.80 -12.23 -1.71
C GLN A 72 -2.69 -11.76 -3.17
N LEU A 73 -1.59 -12.05 -3.83
CA LEU A 73 -1.44 -11.84 -5.27
C LEU A 73 -1.68 -13.17 -6.00
N TYR A 74 -2.45 -13.10 -7.07
CA TYR A 74 -2.80 -14.26 -7.88
C TYR A 74 -2.75 -13.92 -9.35
N GLY A 75 -1.94 -14.65 -10.12
CA GLY A 75 -1.87 -14.59 -11.58
C GLY A 75 -2.20 -15.94 -12.21
N ASN A 76 -2.92 -15.91 -13.34
CA ASN A 76 -3.24 -17.11 -14.12
C ASN A 76 -3.28 -16.79 -15.60
N ASP A 77 -2.45 -17.47 -16.38
CA ASP A 77 -2.29 -17.25 -17.80
C ASP A 77 -3.53 -17.63 -18.62
N ARG A 78 -4.39 -18.53 -18.13
CA ARG A 78 -5.68 -18.85 -18.79
C ARG A 78 -6.59 -17.64 -18.93
N GLN A 79 -6.44 -16.69 -18.03
CA GLN A 79 -7.25 -15.47 -18.01
C GLN A 79 -6.62 -14.31 -18.81
N SER A 80 -5.46 -14.54 -19.44
CA SER A 80 -4.76 -13.54 -20.24
C SER A 80 -5.40 -13.37 -21.63
N ASP A 81 -5.39 -12.15 -22.14
CA ASP A 81 -5.81 -11.84 -23.51
C ASP A 81 -4.78 -12.28 -24.55
N ILE A 82 -3.54 -12.58 -24.12
CA ILE A 82 -2.42 -12.96 -24.97
C ILE A 82 -2.46 -14.49 -25.22
N ALA A 83 -2.62 -14.90 -26.47
CA ALA A 83 -2.70 -16.32 -26.85
C ALA A 83 -1.47 -17.16 -26.44
N GLY A 84 -0.27 -16.55 -26.46
CA GLY A 84 0.97 -17.18 -26.01
C GLY A 84 0.97 -17.53 -24.52
N LYS A 85 0.50 -16.61 -23.68
CA LYS A 85 0.34 -16.86 -22.25
C LYS A 85 -0.67 -17.97 -21.99
N ARG A 86 -1.85 -17.94 -22.64
CA ARG A 86 -2.87 -19.02 -22.50
C ARG A 86 -2.36 -20.40 -22.87
N LYS A 87 -1.46 -20.51 -23.86
CA LYS A 87 -0.83 -21.79 -24.23
C LYS A 87 0.21 -22.26 -23.21
N ARG A 88 0.86 -21.32 -22.51
CA ARG A 88 1.84 -21.61 -21.47
C ARG A 88 1.17 -22.20 -20.24
N ASP A 89 0.02 -21.64 -19.84
CA ASP A 89 -0.87 -22.11 -18.77
C ASP A 89 -0.20 -22.11 -17.38
N PHE A 90 0.51 -21.04 -17.08
CA PHE A 90 1.15 -20.84 -15.78
C PHE A 90 0.22 -20.11 -14.81
N SER A 91 0.35 -20.44 -13.53
CA SER A 91 -0.35 -19.74 -12.45
C SER A 91 0.52 -19.63 -11.21
N PHE A 92 0.33 -18.57 -10.45
CA PHE A 92 0.98 -18.38 -9.17
C PHE A 92 0.02 -17.77 -8.14
N LYS A 93 0.37 -17.97 -6.87
CA LYS A 93 -0.33 -17.43 -5.72
C LYS A 93 0.69 -17.15 -4.64
N THR A 94 0.74 -15.91 -4.13
CA THR A 94 1.64 -15.51 -3.06
C THR A 94 0.91 -14.66 -2.03
N ASP A 95 1.15 -14.94 -0.75
CA ASP A 95 0.64 -14.14 0.35
C ASP A 95 1.60 -12.98 0.63
N VAL A 96 1.05 -11.75 0.62
CA VAL A 96 1.81 -10.52 0.78
C VAL A 96 1.38 -9.79 2.04
N THR A 97 2.36 -9.40 2.85
CA THR A 97 2.19 -8.46 3.95
C THR A 97 3.08 -7.26 3.72
N GLU A 98 2.50 -6.09 3.45
CA GLU A 98 3.25 -4.86 3.18
C GLU A 98 3.18 -3.89 4.35
N MET A 99 4.28 -3.18 4.58
CA MET A 99 4.34 -2.01 5.45
C MET A 99 4.93 -0.84 4.67
N MET A 100 4.25 0.30 4.68
CA MET A 100 4.70 1.49 3.97
C MET A 100 4.54 2.76 4.80
N THR A 101 5.39 3.73 4.51
CA THR A 101 5.31 5.08 5.06
C THR A 101 5.60 6.10 3.97
N GLY A 102 5.03 7.29 4.09
CA GLY A 102 5.25 8.34 3.11
C GLY A 102 4.41 9.58 3.38
N VAL A 103 4.39 10.46 2.39
CA VAL A 103 3.69 11.74 2.45
C VAL A 103 2.45 11.70 1.55
N GLU A 104 1.34 12.14 2.11
CA GLU A 104 0.09 12.37 1.41
C GLU A 104 -0.08 13.87 1.20
N PHE A 105 -0.16 14.31 -0.05
CA PHE A 105 -0.37 15.71 -0.43
C PHE A 105 -1.82 15.92 -0.87
N HIS A 106 -2.51 16.89 -0.24
CA HIS A 106 -3.88 17.25 -0.54
C HIS A 106 -3.92 18.42 -1.53
N PHE A 107 -4.61 18.26 -2.64
CA PHE A 107 -4.72 19.32 -3.66
C PHE A 107 -5.55 20.51 -3.21
N ARG A 108 -6.45 20.28 -2.23
CA ARG A 108 -7.24 21.33 -1.60
C ARG A 108 -6.91 21.41 -0.12
N GLU A 109 -6.93 22.58 0.47
CA GLU A 109 -6.82 22.74 1.91
C GLU A 109 -7.91 21.93 2.61
N TYR A 110 -7.50 21.02 3.47
CA TYR A 110 -8.37 20.05 4.12
C TYR A 110 -8.33 20.26 5.62
N ARG A 111 -9.17 21.21 6.09
CA ARG A 111 -9.30 21.50 7.52
C ARG A 111 -10.22 20.45 8.14
N ILE A 112 -9.68 19.63 9.00
CA ILE A 112 -10.45 18.56 9.65
C ILE A 112 -11.49 19.15 10.62
N GLU A 113 -11.23 20.32 11.17
CA GLU A 113 -12.08 21.02 12.14
C GLU A 113 -13.44 21.48 11.57
N HIS A 114 -13.52 21.81 10.29
CA HIS A 114 -14.71 22.36 9.67
C HIS A 114 -15.39 21.37 8.74
N LEU A 115 -16.59 20.89 9.12
CA LEU A 115 -17.35 19.94 8.30
C LEU A 115 -17.93 20.61 7.03
N ILE A 116 -18.26 21.90 7.10
CA ILE A 116 -18.98 22.63 6.04
C ILE A 116 -18.01 23.13 4.98
N ASP A 117 -16.79 23.56 5.38
CA ASP A 117 -15.81 24.07 4.45
C ASP A 117 -15.00 22.94 3.82
N ARG A 118 -15.17 22.76 2.49
CA ARG A 118 -14.39 21.82 1.67
C ARG A 118 -14.39 20.39 2.21
N PRO A 119 -15.52 19.69 2.18
CA PRO A 119 -15.67 18.36 2.80
C PRO A 119 -14.88 17.26 2.10
N TRP A 120 -14.30 17.51 0.92
CA TRP A 120 -13.54 16.54 0.13
C TRP A 120 -12.29 17.14 -0.51
N THR A 121 -11.28 16.31 -0.72
CA THR A 121 -10.06 16.67 -1.43
C THR A 121 -9.50 15.48 -2.19
N PRO A 122 -9.05 15.68 -3.44
CA PRO A 122 -8.15 14.73 -4.06
C PRO A 122 -6.80 14.76 -3.36
N TYR A 123 -6.07 13.65 -3.41
CA TYR A 123 -4.73 13.56 -2.86
C TYR A 123 -3.84 12.64 -3.68
N VAL A 124 -2.54 12.84 -3.56
CA VAL A 124 -1.51 11.93 -4.01
C VAL A 124 -0.70 11.47 -2.79
N PHE A 125 -0.37 10.20 -2.75
CA PHE A 125 0.54 9.61 -1.77
C PHE A 125 1.77 9.12 -2.48
N VAL A 126 2.94 9.40 -1.91
CA VAL A 126 4.24 8.87 -2.36
C VAL A 126 5.03 8.45 -1.12
N GLY A 127 5.64 7.28 -1.17
CA GLY A 127 6.35 6.75 -0.03
C GLY A 127 7.40 5.72 -0.36
N ILE A 128 7.86 5.09 0.69
CA ILE A 128 8.75 3.93 0.67
C ILE A 128 8.10 2.84 1.52
N GLY A 129 8.41 1.60 1.22
CA GLY A 129 7.91 0.47 2.00
C GLY A 129 8.68 -0.79 1.73
N GLY A 130 8.30 -1.81 2.44
CA GLY A 130 8.76 -3.17 2.23
C GLY A 130 7.60 -4.14 2.36
N PHE A 131 7.78 -5.30 1.82
CA PHE A 131 6.78 -6.35 1.86
C PHE A 131 7.42 -7.71 2.02
N TRP A 132 6.72 -8.57 2.74
CA TRP A 132 7.04 -9.98 2.87
C TRP A 132 6.14 -10.75 1.92
N HIS A 133 6.76 -11.62 1.12
CA HIS A 133 6.06 -12.51 0.19
C HIS A 133 6.65 -13.91 0.24
N ASP A 134 5.93 -14.88 -0.29
CA ASP A 134 6.43 -16.23 -0.39
C ASP A 134 7.45 -16.34 -1.52
N ASP A 135 8.54 -17.06 -1.29
CA ASP A 135 9.52 -17.40 -2.32
C ASP A 135 8.96 -18.52 -3.20
N LEU A 136 8.61 -18.16 -4.43
CA LEU A 136 7.98 -19.03 -5.42
C LEU A 136 9.00 -19.53 -6.44
N TYR A 137 8.77 -20.74 -6.95
CA TYR A 137 9.53 -21.29 -8.07
C TYR A 137 8.65 -22.17 -8.96
N PHE A 138 9.09 -22.39 -10.19
CA PHE A 138 8.49 -23.36 -11.10
C PHE A 138 9.47 -24.52 -11.27
N ASP A 139 8.99 -25.74 -11.03
CA ASP A 139 9.78 -26.94 -11.36
C ASP A 139 9.76 -27.17 -12.88
N ASN A 140 10.89 -27.65 -13.41
CA ASN A 140 11.07 -27.91 -14.84
C ASN A 140 10.37 -29.20 -15.28
N THR A 141 9.11 -29.37 -14.91
CA THR A 141 8.28 -30.47 -15.33
C THR A 141 7.50 -30.13 -16.58
N THR A 142 7.36 -31.08 -17.49
CA THR A 142 6.58 -30.93 -18.74
C THR A 142 5.08 -31.02 -18.54
N ALA A 143 4.62 -31.24 -17.32
CA ALA A 143 3.20 -31.34 -16.98
C ALA A 143 2.53 -29.96 -17.02
N LYS A 144 1.39 -29.86 -17.69
CA LYS A 144 0.52 -28.68 -17.72
C LYS A 144 -0.84 -29.01 -17.11
N PRO A 145 -1.47 -28.11 -16.35
CA PRO A 145 -1.04 -26.74 -15.99
C PRO A 145 0.14 -26.72 -15.03
N LEU A 146 0.98 -25.69 -15.10
CA LEU A 146 2.10 -25.50 -14.20
C LEU A 146 1.77 -24.41 -13.17
N GLU A 147 1.71 -24.81 -11.92
CA GLU A 147 1.49 -23.91 -10.77
C GLU A 147 2.82 -23.67 -10.06
N ALA A 148 3.05 -22.42 -9.65
CA ALA A 148 4.23 -22.06 -8.87
C ALA A 148 4.17 -22.76 -7.50
N GLU A 149 5.28 -23.39 -7.13
CA GLU A 149 5.46 -24.03 -5.82
C GLU A 149 6.08 -23.04 -4.83
N ASN A 150 5.73 -23.17 -3.55
CA ASN A 150 6.26 -22.35 -2.47
C ASN A 150 7.38 -23.12 -1.75
N THR A 151 8.54 -22.48 -1.61
CA THR A 151 9.70 -23.05 -0.86
C THR A 151 9.50 -23.09 0.65
N THR A 152 8.34 -22.64 1.17
CA THR A 152 8.06 -22.44 2.61
C THR A 152 8.89 -21.31 3.23
N ARG A 153 9.63 -20.56 2.43
CA ARG A 153 10.40 -19.39 2.86
C ARG A 153 9.63 -18.11 2.53
N ARG A 154 9.80 -17.09 3.35
CA ARG A 154 9.31 -15.76 3.07
C ARG A 154 10.49 -14.85 2.81
N GLU A 155 10.43 -14.10 1.72
CA GLU A 155 11.41 -13.10 1.35
C GLU A 155 10.89 -11.70 1.71
N PHE A 156 11.82 -10.78 1.94
CA PHE A 156 11.52 -9.37 2.22
C PHE A 156 12.16 -8.51 1.14
N ASP A 157 11.32 -7.73 0.47
CA ASP A 157 11.75 -6.83 -0.57
C ASP A 157 11.25 -5.40 -0.35
N ALA A 158 12.00 -4.44 -0.89
CA ALA A 158 11.64 -3.04 -0.85
C ALA A 158 10.69 -2.68 -2.00
N MET A 159 9.85 -1.65 -1.76
CA MET A 159 8.92 -1.13 -2.76
C MET A 159 8.78 0.39 -2.68
N LEU A 160 8.37 0.98 -3.79
CA LEU A 160 8.01 2.39 -3.92
C LEU A 160 6.50 2.49 -4.18
N PRO A 161 5.69 2.78 -3.15
CA PRO A 161 4.26 2.96 -3.30
C PRO A 161 3.93 4.38 -3.76
N VAL A 162 3.02 4.48 -4.74
CA VAL A 162 2.38 5.72 -5.19
C VAL A 162 0.88 5.47 -5.24
N ALA A 163 0.07 6.39 -4.71
CA ALA A 163 -1.38 6.28 -4.80
C ALA A 163 -2.04 7.60 -5.14
N LEU A 164 -3.16 7.51 -5.84
CA LEU A 164 -4.07 8.62 -6.13
C LEU A 164 -5.42 8.31 -5.49
N GLY A 165 -6.01 9.29 -4.84
CA GLY A 165 -7.27 9.07 -4.17
C GLY A 165 -8.07 10.35 -3.96
N ILE A 166 -9.27 10.12 -3.46
CA ILE A 166 -10.18 11.19 -3.02
C ILE A 166 -10.61 10.84 -1.60
N LYS A 167 -10.55 11.81 -0.70
CA LYS A 167 -11.07 11.68 0.66
C LYS A 167 -12.17 12.67 0.93
N LYS A 168 -13.14 12.24 1.74
CA LYS A 168 -14.32 13.01 2.13
C LYS A 168 -14.61 12.84 3.61
N LYS A 169 -14.90 13.93 4.29
CA LYS A 169 -15.45 13.90 5.65
C LYS A 169 -16.88 13.41 5.63
N ILE A 170 -17.16 12.38 6.39
CA ILE A 170 -18.51 11.87 6.61
C ILE A 170 -19.10 12.53 7.86
N THR A 171 -18.31 12.66 8.90
CA THR A 171 -18.63 13.41 10.13
C THR A 171 -17.44 14.27 10.52
N GLN A 172 -17.53 15.00 11.62
CA GLN A 172 -16.40 15.78 12.16
C GLN A 172 -15.17 14.91 12.51
N ARG A 173 -15.38 13.61 12.76
CA ARG A 173 -14.31 12.69 13.18
C ARG A 173 -14.10 11.51 12.23
N LEU A 174 -15.01 11.26 11.29
CA LEU A 174 -14.91 10.15 10.36
C LEU A 174 -14.61 10.64 8.95
N ILE A 175 -13.57 10.08 8.36
CA ILE A 175 -13.10 10.39 7.01
C ILE A 175 -13.12 9.09 6.20
N LEU A 176 -13.78 9.12 5.07
CA LEU A 176 -13.77 8.06 4.06
C LEU A 176 -12.85 8.49 2.92
N ALA A 177 -11.95 7.61 2.50
CA ALA A 177 -11.14 7.82 1.32
C ALA A 177 -11.23 6.60 0.39
N GLY A 178 -11.25 6.88 -0.92
CA GLY A 178 -11.09 5.86 -1.96
C GLY A 178 -9.79 6.11 -2.71
N GLU A 179 -9.05 5.06 -3.03
CA GLU A 179 -7.74 5.19 -3.70
C GLU A 179 -7.44 4.05 -4.67
N VAL A 180 -6.62 4.39 -5.65
CA VAL A 180 -5.89 3.46 -6.52
C VAL A 180 -4.41 3.67 -6.27
N GLY A 181 -3.73 2.62 -5.85
CA GLY A 181 -2.32 2.66 -5.52
C GLY A 181 -1.51 1.67 -6.35
N PHE A 182 -0.34 2.11 -6.80
CA PHE A 182 0.66 1.32 -7.52
C PHE A 182 1.82 1.04 -6.59
N ARG A 183 2.32 -0.18 -6.60
CA ARG A 183 3.50 -0.63 -5.87
C ARG A 183 4.54 -1.09 -6.87
N TYR A 184 5.58 -0.27 -7.03
CA TYR A 184 6.75 -0.65 -7.80
C TYR A 184 7.68 -1.42 -6.88
N THR A 185 7.84 -2.72 -7.11
CA THR A 185 8.75 -3.55 -6.31
C THR A 185 10.18 -3.45 -6.85
N LEU A 186 11.16 -3.60 -5.99
CA LEU A 186 12.56 -3.63 -6.39
C LEU A 186 13.06 -5.06 -6.61
N THR A 187 12.15 -6.01 -6.73
CA THR A 187 12.40 -7.42 -7.01
C THR A 187 11.72 -7.87 -8.30
N ASN A 188 12.16 -8.99 -8.84
CA ASN A 188 11.59 -9.66 -10.02
C ASN A 188 11.10 -11.08 -9.68
N ASN A 189 10.91 -11.39 -8.41
CA ASN A 189 10.55 -12.74 -7.96
C ASN A 189 9.17 -12.81 -7.25
N VAL A 190 8.28 -11.88 -7.50
CA VAL A 190 6.94 -11.90 -6.90
C VAL A 190 6.06 -12.99 -7.52
N ASP A 191 6.29 -13.30 -8.79
CA ASP A 191 5.52 -14.30 -9.56
C ASP A 191 6.25 -15.64 -9.76
N GLY A 192 7.47 -15.80 -9.18
CA GLY A 192 8.27 -17.01 -9.29
C GLY A 192 9.00 -17.20 -10.63
N ASN A 193 9.08 -16.16 -11.48
CA ASN A 193 9.76 -16.24 -12.76
C ASN A 193 11.29 -16.15 -12.65
N ALA A 194 11.81 -15.63 -11.55
CA ALA A 194 13.23 -15.44 -11.27
C ALA A 194 13.63 -15.96 -9.88
N PRO A 195 13.43 -17.25 -9.58
CA PRO A 195 13.63 -17.81 -8.26
C PRO A 195 15.07 -17.71 -7.78
N THR A 196 15.26 -17.44 -6.50
CA THR A 196 16.60 -17.23 -5.90
C THR A 196 17.32 -18.55 -5.62
N HIS A 197 16.59 -19.63 -5.33
CA HIS A 197 17.19 -20.85 -4.79
C HIS A 197 17.02 -22.10 -5.64
N GLN A 198 15.91 -22.28 -6.31
CA GLN A 198 15.64 -23.45 -7.18
C GLN A 198 14.53 -23.13 -8.17
N GLY A 199 14.46 -23.94 -9.27
CA GLY A 199 13.53 -23.72 -10.35
C GLY A 199 14.18 -23.17 -11.61
N PHE A 200 13.41 -22.88 -12.63
CA PHE A 200 13.93 -22.32 -13.87
C PHE A 200 13.44 -20.88 -14.08
N MET A 201 14.31 -20.06 -14.64
CA MET A 201 14.01 -18.67 -14.97
C MET A 201 13.35 -18.59 -16.35
N PHE A 202 12.34 -17.73 -16.46
CA PHE A 202 11.65 -17.46 -17.73
C PHE A 202 11.16 -16.01 -17.82
N GLY A 203 10.58 -15.63 -18.96
CA GLY A 203 10.10 -14.27 -19.16
C GLY A 203 11.20 -13.28 -19.52
N ASN A 204 11.00 -12.02 -19.16
CA ASN A 204 11.93 -10.92 -19.49
C ASN A 204 13.04 -10.77 -18.44
N LEU A 205 13.84 -11.79 -18.28
CA LEU A 205 14.89 -11.95 -17.29
C LEU A 205 15.65 -10.66 -16.99
N GLY A 206 15.44 -10.09 -15.79
CA GLY A 206 16.25 -9.00 -15.23
C GLY A 206 16.03 -7.61 -15.84
N ARG A 207 15.00 -7.41 -16.68
CA ARG A 207 14.71 -6.11 -17.32
C ARG A 207 13.41 -5.45 -16.87
N SER A 208 12.54 -6.13 -16.16
CA SER A 208 11.30 -5.56 -15.66
C SER A 208 11.07 -6.01 -14.22
N HIS A 209 10.95 -5.06 -13.31
CA HIS A 209 10.52 -5.34 -11.96
C HIS A 209 9.03 -5.62 -11.94
N ASP A 210 8.60 -6.47 -11.03
CA ASP A 210 7.20 -6.75 -10.82
C ASP A 210 6.48 -5.55 -10.21
N TRP A 211 5.20 -5.42 -10.54
CA TRP A 211 4.34 -4.39 -9.99
C TRP A 211 3.08 -5.03 -9.47
N TYR A 212 2.43 -4.38 -8.55
CA TYR A 212 1.05 -4.69 -8.23
C TYR A 212 0.26 -3.45 -7.88
N THR A 213 -1.04 -3.53 -8.08
CA THR A 213 -1.97 -2.46 -7.77
C THR A 213 -2.87 -2.85 -6.62
N MET A 214 -3.29 -1.86 -5.86
CA MET A 214 -4.34 -1.99 -4.87
C MET A 214 -5.40 -0.93 -5.12
N VAL A 215 -6.65 -1.34 -5.11
CA VAL A 215 -7.81 -0.45 -5.20
C VAL A 215 -8.66 -0.67 -3.98
N GLY A 216 -8.99 0.39 -3.27
CA GLY A 216 -9.76 0.22 -2.05
C GLY A 216 -10.23 1.52 -1.43
N ALA A 217 -10.82 1.36 -0.26
CA ALA A 217 -11.28 2.47 0.57
C ALA A 217 -10.71 2.35 1.98
N SER A 218 -10.47 3.48 2.60
CA SER A 218 -10.11 3.55 4.01
C SER A 218 -11.13 4.39 4.78
N LEU A 219 -11.47 3.93 5.98
CA LEU A 219 -12.28 4.66 6.94
C LEU A 219 -11.40 4.98 8.14
N THR A 220 -11.18 6.28 8.39
CA THR A 220 -10.33 6.75 9.48
C THR A 220 -11.13 7.56 10.48
N TYR A 221 -10.75 7.42 11.75
CA TYR A 221 -11.24 8.23 12.87
C TYR A 221 -10.16 9.22 13.28
N THR A 222 -10.54 10.48 13.39
CA THR A 222 -9.63 11.59 13.74
C THR A 222 -9.70 11.88 15.22
N PHE A 223 -8.53 11.89 15.86
CA PHE A 223 -8.33 12.37 17.23
C PHE A 223 -7.81 13.80 17.18
N TRP A 224 -8.57 14.73 17.68
CA TRP A 224 -8.14 16.12 17.84
C TRP A 224 -8.84 16.75 19.04
N GLU A 225 -8.15 17.61 19.75
CA GLU A 225 -8.76 18.47 20.75
C GLU A 225 -8.97 19.84 20.09
N ALA A 226 -10.21 20.31 20.05
CA ALA A 226 -10.50 21.66 19.62
C ALA A 226 -9.85 22.62 20.61
N PRO A 227 -8.94 23.51 20.19
CA PRO A 227 -8.50 24.57 21.09
C PRO A 227 -9.74 25.38 21.50
N CYS A 228 -9.97 25.49 22.79
CA CYS A 228 -11.02 26.33 23.34
C CYS A 228 -10.70 27.80 23.05
N TYR A 229 -11.03 28.30 21.87
CA TYR A 229 -11.08 29.72 21.62
C TYR A 229 -12.31 30.31 22.35
N CYS A 230 -12.13 30.70 23.60
CA CYS A 230 -13.07 31.61 24.24
C CYS A 230 -13.11 32.86 23.39
N LYS A 231 -14.15 33.07 22.60
CA LYS A 231 -14.39 34.33 21.92
C LYS A 231 -14.62 35.37 22.99
N ARG A 232 -13.56 36.16 23.29
CA ARG A 232 -13.72 37.36 24.12
C ARG A 232 -14.75 38.23 23.41
N ARG A 233 -15.90 38.43 24.07
CA ARG A 233 -16.87 39.46 23.71
C ARG A 233 -16.25 40.84 23.91
#